data_5914de5bebeaaed394b105784b9de60b
#
_entry.id   5914de5bebeaaed394b105784b9de60b
#
_cell.length_a   1.000
_cell.length_b   1.000
_cell.length_c   1.000
_cell.angle_alpha   90.00
_cell.angle_beta   90.00
_cell.angle_gamma   90.00
#
_symmetry.space_group_name_H-M   'P 1'
#
loop_
_entity.id
_entity.type
_entity.pdbx_description
1 polymer ?
#
loop_
_entity_poly.entity_id
_entity_poly.type
_entity_poly.pdbx_seq_one_letter_code
_entity_poly.pdbx_strand_id
1 'polypeptide(L)'
;MIEILSTLFIKHFFADYIFNNIPSNKHIYGSRGSLRHVAIHMAGCVLALVWFLPLEEVILATLFDGFVHYHEDYIKTKFLYKRKGLSDRVRRAITGLDQLVHMLTYIVIAWAVT
;
A
#
# COMPACT_ATOMS: atom_id res chain seq x y z
N MET A 1 2.68 -0.93 -19.98
CA MET A 1 3.38 -0.84 -18.67
C MET A 1 3.22 0.52 -18.01
N ILE A 2 3.51 1.60 -18.70
CA ILE A 2 3.44 2.97 -18.11
C ILE A 2 2.04 3.31 -17.64
N GLU A 3 1.01 2.97 -18.39
CA GLU A 3 -0.37 3.24 -18.02
C GLU A 3 -0.75 2.51 -16.73
N ILE A 4 -0.38 1.24 -16.62
CA ILE A 4 -0.63 0.43 -15.43
C ILE A 4 0.10 1.01 -14.22
N LEU A 5 1.38 1.32 -14.39
CA LEU A 5 2.20 1.88 -13.31
C LEU A 5 1.67 3.25 -12.86
N SER A 6 1.30 4.10 -13.81
CA SER A 6 0.76 5.44 -13.52
C SER A 6 -0.56 5.36 -12.76
N THR A 7 -1.47 4.47 -13.15
CA THR A 7 -2.74 4.31 -12.44
C THR A 7 -2.56 3.74 -11.04
N LEU A 8 -1.60 2.85 -10.84
CA LEU A 8 -1.26 2.33 -9.52
C LEU A 8 -0.66 3.43 -8.61
N PHE A 9 0.19 4.29 -9.13
CA PHE A 9 0.72 5.43 -8.38
C PHE A 9 -0.36 6.42 -7.99
N ILE A 10 -1.27 6.75 -8.92
CA ILE A 10 -2.41 7.64 -8.66
C ILE A 10 -3.33 7.03 -7.60
N LYS A 11 -3.65 5.75 -7.72
CA LYS A 11 -4.44 5.02 -6.74
C LYS A 11 -3.80 5.07 -5.34
N HIS A 12 -2.50 4.89 -5.27
CA HIS A 12 -1.76 4.94 -4.01
C HIS A 12 -1.86 6.32 -3.34
N PHE A 13 -1.72 7.38 -4.12
CA PHE A 13 -1.89 8.75 -3.64
C PHE A 13 -3.28 8.95 -3.02
N PHE A 14 -4.35 8.56 -3.72
CA PHE A 14 -5.69 8.71 -3.19
C PHE A 14 -5.91 7.87 -1.93
N ALA A 15 -5.45 6.64 -1.91
CA ALA A 15 -5.62 5.75 -0.77
C ALA A 15 -4.86 6.23 0.47
N ASP A 16 -3.62 6.70 0.31
CA ASP A 16 -2.79 7.11 1.45
C ASP A 16 -3.04 8.55 1.89
N TYR A 17 -3.31 9.48 0.98
CA TYR A 17 -3.35 10.90 1.31
C TYR A 17 -4.74 11.50 1.32
N ILE A 18 -5.70 10.92 0.61
CA ILE A 18 -7.08 11.44 0.55
C ILE A 18 -8.01 10.62 1.44
N PHE A 19 -7.96 9.29 1.37
CA PHE A 19 -8.88 8.40 2.09
C PHE A 19 -8.30 7.83 3.40
N ASN A 20 -7.09 8.21 3.78
CA ASN A 20 -6.42 7.76 5.00
C ASN A 20 -6.48 8.83 6.09
N ASN A 21 -7.67 9.32 6.40
CA ASN A 21 -7.89 10.41 7.35
C ASN A 21 -8.36 9.94 8.73
N ILE A 22 -8.45 8.65 8.96
CA ILE A 22 -8.90 8.07 10.24
C ILE A 22 -7.71 7.44 10.94
N PRO A 23 -7.50 7.74 12.25
CA PRO A 23 -6.50 7.06 13.05
C PRO A 23 -6.68 5.54 12.95
N SER A 24 -5.65 4.85 12.54
CA SER A 24 -5.68 3.40 12.41
C SER A 24 -4.67 2.78 13.37
N ASN A 25 -5.08 1.74 14.11
CA ASN A 25 -4.20 0.98 14.96
C ASN A 25 -3.41 -0.03 14.12
N LYS A 26 -2.63 0.45 13.16
CA LYS A 26 -1.87 -0.39 12.23
C LYS A 26 -0.79 -1.23 12.92
N HIS A 27 -0.37 -0.84 14.13
CA HIS A 27 0.55 -1.61 14.96
C HIS A 27 -0.11 -2.84 15.60
N ILE A 28 -1.44 -2.95 15.52
CA ILE A 28 -2.20 -4.09 16.02
C ILE A 28 -2.66 -4.92 14.82
N TYR A 29 -2.20 -6.17 14.74
CA TYR A 29 -2.56 -7.07 13.65
C TYR A 29 -4.07 -7.37 13.70
N GLY A 30 -4.73 -7.24 12.55
CA GLY A 30 -6.17 -7.47 12.44
C GLY A 30 -7.05 -6.32 12.91
N SER A 31 -6.48 -5.15 13.25
CA SER A 31 -7.28 -4.00 13.67
C SER A 31 -8.22 -3.53 12.57
N ARG A 32 -9.36 -2.94 12.96
CA ARG A 32 -10.35 -2.40 12.01
C ARG A 32 -9.74 -1.32 11.11
N GLY A 33 -8.88 -0.46 11.67
CA GLY A 33 -8.21 0.59 10.91
C GLY A 33 -7.28 0.02 9.85
N SER A 34 -6.50 -1.00 10.19
CA SER A 34 -5.63 -1.69 9.23
C SER A 34 -6.42 -2.38 8.12
N LEU A 35 -7.47 -3.10 8.48
CA LEU A 35 -8.32 -3.81 7.51
C LEU A 35 -9.03 -2.83 6.57
N ARG A 36 -9.54 -1.73 7.13
CA ARG A 36 -10.16 -0.67 6.33
C ARG A 36 -9.18 -0.05 5.33
N HIS A 37 -7.97 0.26 5.78
CA HIS A 37 -6.96 0.89 4.94
C HIS A 37 -6.54 -0.04 3.78
N VAL A 38 -6.29 -1.32 4.07
CA VAL A 38 -5.96 -2.29 3.01
C VAL A 38 -7.13 -2.52 2.06
N ALA A 39 -8.37 -2.52 2.58
CA ALA A 39 -9.56 -2.63 1.73
C ALA A 39 -9.67 -1.46 0.75
N ILE A 40 -9.35 -0.25 1.17
CA ILE A 40 -9.31 0.93 0.30
C ILE A 40 -8.23 0.76 -0.78
N HIS A 41 -7.05 0.29 -0.42
CA HIS A 41 -5.98 0.01 -1.38
C HIS A 41 -6.37 -1.06 -2.39
N MET A 42 -7.00 -2.13 -1.94
CA MET A 42 -7.46 -3.22 -2.80
C MET A 42 -8.56 -2.77 -3.76
N ALA A 43 -9.55 -2.02 -3.26
CA ALA A 43 -10.60 -1.44 -4.10
C ALA A 43 -10.00 -0.51 -5.16
N GLY A 44 -9.05 0.32 -4.77
CA GLY A 44 -8.33 1.19 -5.69
C GLY A 44 -7.54 0.41 -6.73
N CYS A 45 -6.92 -0.71 -6.34
CA CYS A 45 -6.18 -1.57 -7.25
C CYS A 45 -7.10 -2.18 -8.33
N VAL A 46 -8.27 -2.69 -7.93
CA VAL A 46 -9.28 -3.18 -8.87
C VAL A 46 -9.68 -2.09 -9.85
N LEU A 47 -10.03 -0.90 -9.35
CA LEU A 47 -10.45 0.23 -10.18
C LEU A 47 -9.34 0.68 -11.14
N ALA A 48 -8.09 0.64 -10.71
CA ALA A 48 -6.96 1.03 -11.53
C ALA A 48 -6.66 0.03 -12.67
N LEU A 49 -6.87 -1.26 -12.42
CA LEU A 49 -6.41 -2.32 -13.32
C LEU A 49 -7.48 -2.90 -14.22
N VAL A 50 -8.76 -2.84 -13.82
CA VAL A 50 -9.86 -3.47 -14.57
C VAL A 50 -9.99 -2.99 -16.02
N TRP A 51 -9.47 -1.81 -16.31
CA TRP A 51 -9.51 -1.23 -17.65
C TRP A 51 -8.42 -1.76 -18.59
N PHE A 52 -7.39 -2.41 -18.04
CA PHE A 52 -6.19 -2.81 -18.77
C PHE A 52 -5.96 -4.32 -18.77
N LEU A 53 -6.50 -5.06 -17.81
CA LEU A 53 -6.15 -6.44 -17.55
C LEU A 53 -7.37 -7.35 -17.49
N PRO A 54 -7.20 -8.64 -17.83
CA PRO A 54 -8.21 -9.66 -17.57
C PRO A 54 -8.52 -9.77 -16.06
N LEU A 55 -9.73 -10.16 -15.73
CA LEU A 55 -10.21 -10.22 -14.36
C LEU A 55 -9.32 -11.08 -13.45
N GLU A 56 -8.82 -12.20 -13.94
CA GLU A 56 -7.93 -13.07 -13.16
C GLU A 56 -6.63 -12.37 -12.75
N GLU A 57 -6.03 -11.60 -13.64
CA GLU A 57 -4.82 -10.84 -13.36
C GLU A 57 -5.11 -9.68 -12.41
N VAL A 58 -6.27 -9.03 -12.54
CA VAL A 58 -6.72 -7.99 -11.60
C VAL A 58 -6.85 -8.57 -10.20
N ILE A 59 -7.46 -9.75 -10.05
CA ILE A 59 -7.63 -10.41 -8.76
C ILE A 59 -6.26 -10.77 -8.15
N LEU A 60 -5.37 -11.39 -8.92
CA LEU A 60 -4.05 -11.77 -8.44
C LEU A 60 -3.22 -10.54 -8.03
N ALA A 61 -3.20 -9.50 -8.85
CA ALA A 61 -2.49 -8.27 -8.54
C ALA A 61 -3.05 -7.60 -7.29
N THR A 62 -4.37 -7.59 -7.14
CA THR A 62 -5.04 -6.99 -5.98
C THR A 62 -4.73 -7.75 -4.70
N LEU A 63 -4.74 -9.08 -4.74
CA LEU A 63 -4.39 -9.91 -3.58
C LEU A 63 -2.92 -9.71 -3.19
N PHE A 64 -2.03 -9.65 -4.17
CA PHE A 64 -0.62 -9.41 -3.94
C PHE A 64 -0.37 -8.02 -3.33
N ASP A 65 -0.96 -6.99 -3.92
CA ASP A 65 -0.86 -5.61 -3.41
C ASP A 65 -1.40 -5.51 -1.98
N GLY A 66 -2.56 -6.07 -1.73
CA GLY A 66 -3.19 -6.05 -0.41
C GLY A 66 -2.34 -6.77 0.64
N PHE A 67 -1.80 -7.93 0.31
CA PHE A 67 -0.95 -8.70 1.22
C PHE A 67 0.32 -7.94 1.58
N VAL A 68 1.05 -7.46 0.59
CA VAL A 68 2.30 -6.72 0.80
C VAL A 68 2.04 -5.42 1.57
N HIS A 69 1.02 -4.66 1.14
CA HIS A 69 0.70 -3.38 1.76
C HIS A 69 0.31 -3.54 3.23
N TYR A 70 -0.56 -4.50 3.53
CA TYR A 70 -1.01 -4.74 4.90
C TYR A 70 0.14 -5.10 5.82
N HIS A 71 0.98 -6.05 5.42
CA HIS A 71 2.08 -6.54 6.27
C HIS A 71 3.21 -5.51 6.38
N GLU A 72 3.51 -4.80 5.33
CA GLU A 72 4.52 -3.76 5.35
C GLU A 72 4.11 -2.61 6.29
N ASP A 73 2.89 -2.13 6.18
CA ASP A 73 2.35 -1.11 7.08
C ASP A 73 2.34 -1.59 8.53
N TYR A 74 1.98 -2.84 8.77
CA TYR A 74 1.99 -3.42 10.10
C TYR A 74 3.40 -3.44 10.70
N ILE A 75 4.38 -3.94 9.95
CA ILE A 75 5.77 -4.05 10.41
C ILE A 75 6.32 -2.66 10.72
N LYS A 76 6.15 -1.71 9.81
CA LYS A 76 6.60 -0.32 9.99
C LYS A 76 5.98 0.33 11.22
N THR A 77 4.65 0.27 11.34
CA THR A 77 3.94 0.95 12.42
C THR A 77 4.23 0.33 13.77
N LYS A 78 4.35 -1.00 13.83
CA LYS A 78 4.74 -1.70 15.06
C LYS A 78 6.15 -1.31 15.50
N PHE A 79 7.09 -1.21 14.55
CA PHE A 79 8.45 -0.78 14.85
C PHE A 79 8.46 0.65 15.40
N LEU A 80 7.78 1.60 14.74
CA LEU A 80 7.71 2.99 15.16
C LEU A 80 6.99 3.14 16.50
N TYR A 81 5.95 2.34 16.76
CA TYR A 81 5.22 2.37 18.02
C TYR A 81 6.09 1.92 19.20
N LYS A 82 6.88 0.86 19.00
CA LYS A 82 7.77 0.32 20.04
C LYS A 82 9.03 1.17 20.29
N ARG A 83 9.48 1.89 19.28
CA ARG A 83 10.72 2.68 19.32
C ARG A 83 10.40 4.15 19.57
N LYS A 84 10.13 4.48 20.84
CA LYS A 84 9.98 5.87 21.28
C LYS A 84 11.37 6.50 21.39
N GLY A 85 11.50 7.77 21.01
CA GLY A 85 12.77 8.49 21.07
C GLY A 85 13.60 8.50 19.80
N LEU A 86 13.07 7.97 18.70
CA LEU A 86 13.71 8.12 17.38
C LEU A 86 13.66 9.60 16.95
N SER A 87 14.75 10.07 16.31
CA SER A 87 14.79 11.42 15.75
C SER A 87 13.79 11.55 14.60
N ASP A 88 13.36 12.79 14.31
CA ASP A 88 12.48 13.08 13.18
C ASP A 88 13.11 12.66 11.84
N ARG A 89 14.43 12.81 11.73
CA ARG A 89 15.16 12.36 10.54
C ARG A 89 15.01 10.86 10.31
N VAL A 90 15.17 10.05 11.36
CA VAL A 90 15.01 8.58 11.28
C VAL A 90 13.57 8.21 10.96
N ARG A 91 12.59 8.87 11.59
CA ARG A 91 11.18 8.63 11.30
C ARG A 91 10.83 8.93 9.85
N ARG A 92 11.32 10.04 9.31
CA ARG A 92 11.14 10.37 7.89
C ARG A 92 11.80 9.37 6.97
N ALA A 93 13.00 8.89 7.32
CA ALA A 93 13.69 7.87 6.52
C ALA A 93 12.91 6.55 6.49
N ILE A 94 12.35 6.13 7.62
CA ILE A 94 11.51 4.90 7.70
C ILE A 94 10.24 5.08 6.87
N THR A 95 9.59 6.23 6.95
CA THR A 95 8.40 6.53 6.14
C THR A 95 8.73 6.57 4.65
N GLY A 96 9.87 7.14 4.27
CA GLY A 96 10.34 7.13 2.89
C GLY A 96 10.65 5.72 2.38
N LEU A 97 11.26 4.88 3.21
CA LEU A 97 11.52 3.48 2.87
C LEU A 97 10.20 2.70 2.68
N ASP A 98 9.22 2.93 3.53
CA ASP A 98 7.87 2.39 3.41
C ASP A 98 7.25 2.73 2.04
N GLN A 99 7.29 4.00 1.66
CA GLN A 99 6.78 4.43 0.36
C GLN A 99 7.56 3.80 -0.80
N LEU A 100 8.87 3.67 -0.67
CA LEU A 100 9.70 3.01 -1.68
C LEU A 100 9.29 1.55 -1.88
N VAL A 101 9.03 0.80 -0.79
CA VAL A 101 8.58 -0.59 -0.88
C VAL A 101 7.26 -0.69 -1.63
N HIS A 102 6.30 0.21 -1.36
CA HIS A 102 5.03 0.23 -2.08
C HIS A 102 5.23 0.52 -3.58
N MET A 103 6.09 1.48 -3.93
CA MET A 103 6.38 1.79 -5.34
C MET A 103 7.05 0.61 -6.06
N LEU A 104 7.98 -0.09 -5.38
CA LEU A 104 8.59 -1.30 -5.93
C LEU A 104 7.56 -2.42 -6.12
N THR A 105 6.59 -2.56 -5.23
CA THR A 105 5.47 -3.50 -5.39
C THR A 105 4.71 -3.24 -6.67
N TYR A 106 4.41 -1.98 -6.98
CA TYR A 106 3.72 -1.60 -8.21
C TYR A 106 4.55 -1.86 -9.46
N ILE A 107 5.85 -1.64 -9.40
CA ILE A 107 6.77 -1.98 -10.49
C ILE A 107 6.75 -3.50 -10.74
N VAL A 108 6.77 -4.31 -9.69
CA VAL A 108 6.68 -5.77 -9.82
C VAL A 108 5.35 -6.19 -10.45
N ILE A 109 4.24 -5.61 -10.00
CA ILE A 109 2.92 -5.89 -10.59
C ILE A 109 2.92 -5.52 -12.07
N ALA A 110 3.32 -4.29 -12.41
CA ALA A 110 3.34 -3.83 -13.81
C ALA A 110 4.22 -4.69 -14.69
N TRP A 111 5.37 -5.12 -14.19
CA TRP A 111 6.27 -6.02 -14.90
C TRP A 111 5.65 -7.41 -15.10
N ALA A 112 5.02 -7.95 -14.06
CA ALA A 112 4.45 -9.31 -14.10
C ALA A 112 3.26 -9.45 -15.06
N VAL A 113 2.47 -8.37 -15.26
CA VAL A 113 1.28 -8.39 -16.10
C VAL A 113 1.53 -7.85 -17.52
N THR A 114 2.72 -7.45 -17.82
CA THR A 114 3.14 -6.99 -19.15
C THR A 114 4.30 -7.81 -19.68
#